data_f005fe0d1d696cad448ba4a09022ad2d
#
_entry.id   f005fe0d1d696cad448ba4a09022ad2d
#
_cell.length_a   1.000
_cell.length_b   1.000
_cell.length_c   1.000
_cell.angle_alpha   90.00
_cell.angle_beta   90.00
_cell.angle_gamma   90.00
#
_symmetry.space_group_name_H-M   'P 1'
#
loop_
_entity.id
_entity.type
_entity.pdbx_description
1 polymer ?
#
loop_
_entity_poly.entity_id
_entity_poly.type
_entity_poly.pdbx_seq_one_letter_code
_entity_poly.pdbx_strand_id
1 'polypeptide(L)'
;YRADITYYPGELSAEQIAWFNHDYFNLDGEAGVRNMMLSSTYQDVRGIDLYRLFYNGVPGTANDISKEERDALYALDTSAEHLDLIKVTPQQMDDVLQTYAGIGLAQTAMRGLDGMHYLERYDAYYMIHSDYLDARCKVLSGLRTEDGCLILRYQLCGGQYEVTLKPTETDFLFVSNVDTAAKDTAEAPDADFKTLLSSLEIAYPEGLYFEDASELTEAELYTSFQLFA
;
A
#
# COMPACT_ATOMS: atom_id res chain seq x y z
N TYR A 1 -22.79 6.57 9.41
CA TYR A 1 -22.32 6.95 10.75
C TYR A 1 -20.84 7.27 10.62
N ARG A 2 -20.50 8.53 10.43
CA ARG A 2 -19.11 8.96 10.55
C ARG A 2 -18.77 8.86 12.03
N ALA A 3 -17.85 7.97 12.40
CA ALA A 3 -17.15 8.15 13.66
C ALA A 3 -16.58 9.57 13.64
N ASP A 4 -16.96 10.42 14.59
CA ASP A 4 -16.38 11.74 14.77
C ASP A 4 -14.87 11.52 14.99
N ILE A 5 -14.12 11.57 13.89
CA ILE A 5 -12.67 11.51 13.92
C ILE A 5 -12.25 12.89 14.38
N THR A 6 -12.31 13.11 15.68
CA THR A 6 -11.92 14.36 16.33
C THR A 6 -10.47 14.68 15.99
N TYR A 7 -10.23 15.91 15.60
CA TYR A 7 -9.00 16.45 15.01
C TYR A 7 -7.80 16.57 15.98
N TYR A 8 -7.69 15.68 16.96
CA TYR A 8 -6.53 15.72 17.86
C TYR A 8 -5.43 14.77 17.36
N PRO A 9 -4.16 15.24 17.32
CA PRO A 9 -3.02 14.37 17.08
C PRO A 9 -2.99 13.23 18.10
N GLY A 10 -2.56 12.05 17.68
CA GLY A 10 -2.43 10.91 18.58
C GLY A 10 -2.87 9.59 17.95
N GLU A 11 -2.78 8.54 18.74
CA GLU A 11 -3.16 7.19 18.32
C GLU A 11 -4.67 7.09 18.05
N LEU A 12 -5.02 6.30 17.05
CA LEU A 12 -6.41 5.97 16.75
C LEU A 12 -6.96 4.97 17.77
N SER A 13 -8.22 5.15 18.16
CA SER A 13 -8.91 4.21 19.05
C SER A 13 -9.18 2.86 18.35
N ALA A 14 -9.44 1.81 19.13
CA ALA A 14 -9.82 0.51 18.61
C ALA A 14 -11.09 0.58 17.72
N GLU A 15 -12.02 1.46 18.03
CA GLU A 15 -13.24 1.68 17.23
C GLU A 15 -12.92 2.30 15.87
N GLN A 16 -12.01 3.28 15.83
CA GLN A 16 -11.54 3.88 14.58
C GLN A 16 -10.78 2.87 13.72
N ILE A 17 -9.93 2.04 14.32
CA ILE A 17 -9.25 0.93 13.62
C ILE A 17 -10.27 -0.07 13.06
N ALA A 18 -11.30 -0.43 13.84
CA ALA A 18 -12.36 -1.33 13.38
C ALA A 18 -13.12 -0.73 12.19
N TRP A 19 -13.42 0.59 12.21
CA TRP A 19 -14.05 1.27 11.10
C TRP A 19 -13.20 1.22 9.82
N PHE A 20 -11.87 1.45 9.90
CA PHE A 20 -10.99 1.31 8.75
C PHE A 20 -11.00 -0.12 8.20
N ASN A 21 -11.06 -1.13 9.07
CA ASN A 21 -11.10 -2.52 8.67
C ASN A 21 -12.40 -2.94 7.99
N HIS A 22 -13.55 -2.43 8.43
CA HIS A 22 -14.86 -2.89 7.96
C HIS A 22 -15.48 -1.95 6.93
N ASP A 23 -15.51 -0.64 7.24
CA ASP A 23 -16.31 0.31 6.47
C ASP A 23 -15.50 1.10 5.45
N TYR A 24 -14.17 1.13 5.60
CA TYR A 24 -13.32 1.91 4.70
C TYR A 24 -12.60 1.04 3.67
N PHE A 25 -11.83 0.05 4.10
CA PHE A 25 -11.03 -0.77 3.18
C PHE A 25 -11.77 -2.03 2.69
N ASN A 26 -12.44 -2.76 3.55
CA ASN A 26 -12.96 -4.09 3.25
C ASN A 26 -14.50 -4.13 3.21
N LEU A 27 -15.14 -3.05 2.77
CA LEU A 27 -16.58 -2.95 2.65
C LEU A 27 -17.12 -4.12 1.79
N ASP A 28 -18.12 -4.83 2.32
CA ASP A 28 -18.82 -5.96 1.67
C ASP A 28 -17.90 -7.14 1.28
N GLY A 29 -16.68 -7.19 1.83
CA GLY A 29 -15.73 -8.27 1.56
C GLY A 29 -15.11 -8.28 0.18
N GLU A 30 -15.38 -7.27 -0.65
CA GLU A 30 -14.80 -7.10 -1.98
C GLU A 30 -13.59 -6.16 -1.95
N ALA A 31 -12.61 -6.42 -2.82
CA ALA A 31 -11.49 -5.53 -3.03
C ALA A 31 -11.92 -4.33 -3.88
N GLY A 32 -12.40 -3.29 -3.23
CA GLY A 32 -12.75 -2.03 -3.87
C GLY A 32 -11.50 -1.19 -4.25
N VAL A 33 -11.71 -0.03 -4.88
CA VAL A 33 -10.62 0.87 -5.28
C VAL A 33 -9.69 1.22 -4.12
N ARG A 34 -10.22 1.43 -2.90
CA ARG A 34 -9.41 1.76 -1.73
C ARG A 34 -8.40 0.65 -1.38
N ASN A 35 -8.78 -0.62 -1.51
CA ASN A 35 -7.87 -1.75 -1.37
C ASN A 35 -6.85 -1.78 -2.50
N MET A 36 -7.31 -1.53 -3.74
CA MET A 36 -6.42 -1.55 -4.90
C MET A 36 -5.38 -0.43 -4.84
N MET A 37 -5.66 0.70 -4.17
CA MET A 37 -4.65 1.72 -3.84
C MET A 37 -3.52 1.17 -2.96
N LEU A 38 -3.76 0.08 -2.22
CA LEU A 38 -2.77 -0.62 -1.39
C LEU A 38 -2.04 -1.75 -2.11
N SER A 39 -2.39 -2.05 -3.36
CA SER A 39 -1.86 -3.20 -4.11
C SER A 39 -0.40 -3.06 -4.54
N SER A 40 0.17 -1.85 -4.48
CA SER A 40 1.57 -1.57 -4.79
C SER A 40 2.17 -0.56 -3.81
N THR A 41 3.49 -0.57 -3.66
CA THR A 41 4.21 0.40 -2.83
C THR A 41 4.63 1.63 -3.64
N TYR A 42 4.53 2.81 -2.99
CA TYR A 42 4.96 4.09 -3.53
C TYR A 42 5.26 5.09 -2.40
N GLN A 43 6.34 5.86 -2.54
CA GLN A 43 6.69 6.95 -1.60
C GLN A 43 5.83 8.19 -1.83
N ASP A 44 5.36 8.37 -3.06
CA ASP A 44 4.46 9.41 -3.52
C ASP A 44 3.44 8.74 -4.45
N VAL A 45 2.16 9.08 -4.31
CA VAL A 45 1.07 8.45 -5.05
C VAL A 45 1.22 8.59 -6.57
N ARG A 46 2.00 9.55 -7.06
CA ARG A 46 2.36 9.65 -8.49
C ARG A 46 3.15 8.44 -9.00
N GLY A 47 3.80 7.70 -8.12
CA GLY A 47 4.50 6.45 -8.44
C GLY A 47 3.68 5.19 -8.31
N ILE A 48 2.35 5.28 -8.13
CA ILE A 48 1.47 4.12 -8.04
C ILE A 48 1.56 3.24 -9.30
N ASP A 49 1.48 1.94 -9.12
CA ASP A 49 1.45 0.98 -10.22
C ASP A 49 0.02 0.87 -10.77
N LEU A 50 -0.19 1.41 -11.97
CA LEU A 50 -1.51 1.49 -12.60
C LEU A 50 -2.04 0.10 -13.02
N TYR A 51 -1.15 -0.83 -13.42
CA TYR A 51 -1.57 -2.20 -13.72
C TYR A 51 -2.19 -2.86 -12.49
N ARG A 52 -1.53 -2.74 -11.34
CA ARG A 52 -2.02 -3.31 -10.08
C ARG A 52 -3.28 -2.59 -9.59
N LEU A 53 -3.32 -1.25 -9.69
CA LEU A 53 -4.48 -0.46 -9.28
C LEU A 53 -5.75 -0.87 -10.03
N PHE A 54 -5.65 -1.09 -11.33
CA PHE A 54 -6.78 -1.39 -12.20
C PHE A 54 -6.95 -2.88 -12.54
N TYR A 55 -6.20 -3.76 -11.88
CA TYR A 55 -6.20 -5.20 -12.16
C TYR A 55 -7.61 -5.82 -12.13
N ASN A 56 -8.45 -5.42 -11.20
CA ASN A 56 -9.84 -5.89 -11.08
C ASN A 56 -10.83 -4.98 -11.86
N GLY A 57 -10.36 -4.07 -12.68
CA GLY A 57 -11.18 -3.07 -13.34
C GLY A 57 -11.59 -1.91 -12.43
N VAL A 58 -12.59 -1.15 -12.85
CA VAL A 58 -13.17 -0.05 -12.08
C VAL A 58 -14.54 -0.47 -11.58
N PRO A 59 -14.78 -0.56 -10.25
CA PRO A 59 -16.05 -0.98 -9.71
C PRO A 59 -17.22 -0.11 -10.21
N GLY A 60 -18.36 -0.75 -10.48
CA GLY A 60 -19.57 -0.05 -10.96
C GLY A 60 -19.52 0.35 -12.43
N THR A 61 -18.46 0.03 -13.16
CA THR A 61 -18.41 0.21 -14.62
C THR A 61 -18.69 -1.10 -15.34
N ALA A 62 -19.40 -1.01 -16.48
CA ALA A 62 -19.60 -2.19 -17.32
C ALA A 62 -18.26 -2.55 -18.00
N ASN A 63 -17.89 -3.81 -17.92
CA ASN A 63 -16.73 -4.35 -18.63
C ASN A 63 -17.18 -4.86 -20.02
N ASP A 64 -17.85 -3.99 -20.78
CA ASP A 64 -18.39 -4.33 -22.10
C ASP A 64 -17.27 -4.33 -23.16
N ILE A 65 -16.83 -5.52 -23.53
CA ILE A 65 -15.80 -5.74 -24.55
C ILE A 65 -16.46 -6.37 -25.76
N SER A 66 -16.51 -5.64 -26.86
CA SER A 66 -17.06 -6.10 -28.13
C SER A 66 -16.25 -7.25 -28.74
N LYS A 67 -16.87 -7.96 -29.69
CA LYS A 67 -16.15 -9.00 -30.43
C LYS A 67 -14.96 -8.44 -31.19
N GLU A 68 -15.09 -7.29 -31.78
CA GLU A 68 -14.05 -6.61 -32.54
C GLU A 68 -12.85 -6.21 -31.66
N GLU A 69 -13.11 -5.78 -30.41
CA GLU A 69 -12.06 -5.51 -29.43
C GLU A 69 -11.33 -6.79 -29.05
N ARG A 70 -12.08 -7.87 -28.77
CA ARG A 70 -11.51 -9.19 -28.44
C ARG A 70 -10.66 -9.74 -29.59
N ASP A 71 -11.16 -9.66 -30.83
CA ASP A 71 -10.42 -10.09 -32.00
C ASP A 71 -9.12 -9.28 -32.19
N ALA A 72 -9.17 -7.96 -31.92
CA ALA A 72 -7.99 -7.10 -31.97
C ALA A 72 -6.96 -7.45 -30.88
N LEU A 73 -7.41 -7.74 -29.66
CA LEU A 73 -6.54 -8.18 -28.57
C LEU A 73 -5.94 -9.56 -28.86
N TYR A 74 -6.73 -10.51 -29.37
CA TYR A 74 -6.26 -11.84 -29.75
C TYR A 74 -5.15 -11.77 -30.81
N ALA A 75 -5.21 -10.81 -31.71
CA ALA A 75 -4.14 -10.60 -32.70
C ALA A 75 -2.82 -10.12 -32.07
N LEU A 76 -2.87 -9.50 -30.88
CA LEU A 76 -1.71 -9.05 -30.11
C LEU A 76 -1.23 -10.13 -29.13
N ASP A 77 -2.19 -10.79 -28.47
CA ASP A 77 -1.94 -11.82 -27.48
C ASP A 77 -3.01 -12.92 -27.57
N THR A 78 -2.61 -14.11 -27.96
CA THR A 78 -3.51 -15.25 -28.16
C THR A 78 -4.20 -15.73 -26.89
N SER A 79 -3.69 -15.37 -25.70
CA SER A 79 -4.33 -15.67 -24.42
C SER A 79 -5.66 -14.95 -24.24
N ALA A 80 -5.90 -13.86 -24.96
CA ALA A 80 -7.16 -13.11 -24.95
C ALA A 80 -8.40 -13.94 -25.40
N GLU A 81 -8.19 -15.10 -26.03
CA GLU A 81 -9.27 -16.01 -26.40
C GLU A 81 -9.87 -16.73 -25.20
N HIS A 82 -9.04 -17.05 -24.20
CA HIS A 82 -9.37 -17.99 -23.12
C HIS A 82 -9.32 -17.38 -21.72
N LEU A 83 -8.82 -16.17 -21.57
CA LEU A 83 -8.67 -15.48 -20.31
C LEU A 83 -9.68 -14.34 -20.16
N ASP A 84 -9.86 -13.91 -18.93
CA ASP A 84 -10.68 -12.74 -18.63
C ASP A 84 -10.00 -11.48 -19.16
N LEU A 85 -10.83 -10.57 -19.66
CA LEU A 85 -10.39 -9.28 -20.15
C LEU A 85 -10.96 -8.18 -19.27
N ILE A 86 -10.10 -7.30 -18.82
CA ILE A 86 -10.49 -6.07 -18.14
C ILE A 86 -10.21 -4.89 -19.05
N LYS A 87 -11.20 -4.02 -19.23
CA LYS A 87 -11.12 -2.79 -20.02
C LYS A 87 -11.19 -1.59 -19.10
N VAL A 88 -10.24 -0.67 -19.24
CA VAL A 88 -10.22 0.60 -18.51
C VAL A 88 -9.85 1.72 -19.46
N THR A 89 -10.69 2.77 -19.52
CA THR A 89 -10.39 3.95 -20.34
C THR A 89 -9.49 4.94 -19.59
N PRO A 90 -8.71 5.78 -20.29
CA PRO A 90 -7.94 6.87 -19.67
C PRO A 90 -8.80 7.77 -18.77
N GLN A 91 -10.05 8.05 -19.18
CA GLN A 91 -10.99 8.84 -18.39
C GLN A 91 -11.35 8.16 -17.07
N GLN A 92 -11.62 6.84 -17.08
CA GLN A 92 -11.89 6.08 -15.86
C GLN A 92 -10.68 6.05 -14.91
N MET A 93 -9.47 5.92 -15.48
CA MET A 93 -8.24 6.03 -14.69
C MET A 93 -8.09 7.40 -14.05
N ASP A 94 -8.34 8.46 -14.81
CA ASP A 94 -8.27 9.84 -14.33
C ASP A 94 -9.28 10.09 -13.21
N ASP A 95 -10.53 9.66 -13.37
CA ASP A 95 -11.62 9.83 -12.40
C ASP A 95 -11.28 9.11 -11.07
N VAL A 96 -10.72 7.90 -11.12
CA VAL A 96 -10.27 7.15 -9.94
C VAL A 96 -9.13 7.87 -9.25
N LEU A 97 -8.11 8.30 -9.99
CA LEU A 97 -6.94 8.99 -9.43
C LEU A 97 -7.33 10.35 -8.84
N GLN A 98 -8.21 11.10 -9.48
CA GLN A 98 -8.74 12.36 -8.93
C GLN A 98 -9.49 12.11 -7.61
N THR A 99 -10.31 11.07 -7.57
CA THR A 99 -11.15 10.76 -6.41
C THR A 99 -10.30 10.32 -5.20
N TYR A 100 -9.33 9.43 -5.42
CA TYR A 100 -8.61 8.77 -4.32
C TYR A 100 -7.20 9.30 -4.07
N ALA A 101 -6.62 10.02 -5.04
CA ALA A 101 -5.27 10.58 -4.92
C ALA A 101 -5.21 12.09 -5.13
N GLY A 102 -6.26 12.71 -5.63
CA GLY A 102 -6.31 14.15 -5.92
C GLY A 102 -5.40 14.58 -7.07
N ILE A 103 -5.01 13.63 -7.93
CA ILE A 103 -4.14 13.86 -9.10
C ILE A 103 -4.79 13.27 -10.35
N GLY A 104 -4.46 13.80 -11.53
CA GLY A 104 -4.84 13.21 -12.79
C GLY A 104 -3.86 12.15 -13.30
N LEU A 105 -4.29 11.33 -14.24
CA LEU A 105 -3.49 10.29 -14.89
C LEU A 105 -2.16 10.86 -15.43
N ALA A 106 -2.20 12.02 -16.10
CA ALA A 106 -1.01 12.68 -16.65
C ALA A 106 0.01 13.16 -15.59
N GLN A 107 -0.36 13.20 -14.32
CA GLN A 107 0.52 13.55 -13.21
C GLN A 107 1.20 12.33 -12.59
N THR A 108 0.83 11.12 -12.99
CA THR A 108 1.48 9.87 -12.54
C THR A 108 2.76 9.62 -13.32
N ALA A 109 3.59 8.72 -12.79
CA ALA A 109 4.77 8.21 -13.49
C ALA A 109 4.42 7.16 -14.57
N MET A 110 3.13 6.93 -14.86
CA MET A 110 2.62 5.94 -15.83
C MET A 110 3.15 4.50 -15.60
N ARG A 111 3.58 4.19 -14.38
CA ARG A 111 4.14 2.89 -14.03
C ARG A 111 3.07 1.80 -14.20
N GLY A 112 3.45 0.69 -14.82
CA GLY A 112 2.60 -0.47 -15.05
C GLY A 112 1.74 -0.40 -16.32
N LEU A 113 1.67 0.75 -17.04
CA LEU A 113 0.95 0.81 -18.31
C LEU A 113 1.55 -0.06 -19.41
N ASP A 114 2.84 -0.33 -19.35
CA ASP A 114 3.54 -1.24 -20.26
C ASP A 114 3.10 -2.71 -20.11
N GLY A 115 2.47 -3.06 -19.01
CA GLY A 115 1.81 -4.35 -18.79
C GLY A 115 0.40 -4.45 -19.38
N MET A 116 -0.13 -3.37 -19.96
CA MET A 116 -1.47 -3.31 -20.55
C MET A 116 -1.40 -3.17 -22.06
N HIS A 117 -2.40 -3.69 -22.76
CA HIS A 117 -2.56 -3.46 -24.20
C HIS A 117 -3.42 -2.23 -24.45
N TYR A 118 -2.87 -1.19 -25.08
CA TYR A 118 -3.64 -0.02 -25.48
C TYR A 118 -4.15 -0.19 -26.92
N LEU A 119 -5.45 -0.09 -27.09
CA LEU A 119 -6.09 -0.06 -28.42
C LEU A 119 -6.57 1.35 -28.74
N GLU A 120 -5.79 2.07 -29.54
CA GLU A 120 -6.05 3.47 -29.92
C GLU A 120 -7.45 3.69 -30.49
N ARG A 121 -7.95 2.75 -31.31
CA ARG A 121 -9.29 2.83 -31.92
C ARG A 121 -10.42 2.95 -30.89
N TYR A 122 -10.22 2.38 -29.69
CA TYR A 122 -11.23 2.31 -28.63
C TYR A 122 -10.88 3.23 -27.46
N ASP A 123 -9.73 3.91 -27.52
CA ASP A 123 -9.18 4.74 -26.45
C ASP A 123 -9.27 4.02 -25.09
N ALA A 124 -8.72 2.81 -25.02
CA ALA A 124 -8.81 1.98 -23.83
C ALA A 124 -7.58 1.10 -23.64
N TYR A 125 -7.25 0.86 -22.38
CA TYR A 125 -6.28 -0.12 -21.94
C TYR A 125 -6.98 -1.43 -21.58
N TYR A 126 -6.31 -2.54 -21.90
CA TYR A 126 -6.82 -3.89 -21.64
C TYR A 126 -5.79 -4.71 -20.87
N MET A 127 -6.26 -5.44 -19.86
CA MET A 127 -5.50 -6.44 -19.15
C MET A 127 -6.08 -7.82 -19.43
N ILE A 128 -5.21 -8.82 -19.54
CA ILE A 128 -5.54 -10.21 -19.83
C ILE A 128 -5.05 -11.04 -18.66
N HIS A 129 -5.95 -11.64 -17.89
CA HIS A 129 -5.61 -12.47 -16.73
C HIS A 129 -6.71 -13.48 -16.38
N SER A 130 -6.40 -14.45 -15.53
CA SER A 130 -7.32 -15.54 -15.16
C SER A 130 -7.81 -15.48 -13.71
N ASP A 131 -7.29 -14.57 -12.90
CA ASP A 131 -7.53 -14.52 -11.47
C ASP A 131 -7.87 -13.10 -10.99
N TYR A 132 -8.33 -13.04 -9.76
CA TYR A 132 -8.72 -11.81 -9.10
C TYR A 132 -7.66 -11.43 -8.06
N LEU A 133 -7.21 -10.19 -8.07
CA LEU A 133 -6.27 -9.69 -7.07
C LEU A 133 -7.02 -9.33 -5.78
N ASP A 134 -6.79 -10.13 -4.73
CA ASP A 134 -7.31 -9.83 -3.39
C ASP A 134 -6.31 -8.92 -2.64
N ALA A 135 -6.68 -7.67 -2.48
CA ALA A 135 -5.90 -6.66 -1.76
C ALA A 135 -6.55 -6.31 -0.40
N ARG A 136 -7.37 -7.19 0.16
CA ARG A 136 -7.97 -6.96 1.49
C ARG A 136 -6.88 -6.90 2.55
N CYS A 137 -6.91 -5.84 3.32
CA CYS A 137 -5.91 -5.57 4.34
C CYS A 137 -6.48 -5.70 5.75
N LYS A 138 -5.57 -5.80 6.73
CA LYS A 138 -5.89 -5.73 8.15
C LYS A 138 -5.12 -4.57 8.78
N VAL A 139 -5.82 -3.47 9.08
CA VAL A 139 -5.25 -2.34 9.82
C VAL A 139 -4.98 -2.77 11.26
N LEU A 140 -3.78 -2.55 11.74
CA LEU A 140 -3.28 -2.95 13.06
C LEU A 140 -3.26 -1.77 14.03
N SER A 141 -2.81 -0.61 13.55
CA SER A 141 -2.70 0.62 14.33
C SER A 141 -2.80 1.85 13.42
N GLY A 142 -2.98 3.00 14.00
CA GLY A 142 -3.01 4.26 13.28
C GLY A 142 -2.63 5.43 14.17
N LEU A 143 -2.01 6.43 13.56
CA LEU A 143 -1.60 7.68 14.17
C LEU A 143 -2.16 8.85 13.37
N ARG A 144 -2.73 9.83 14.06
CA ARG A 144 -3.04 11.13 13.47
C ARG A 144 -1.90 12.09 13.75
N THR A 145 -1.38 12.69 12.72
CA THR A 145 -0.32 13.69 12.78
C THR A 145 -0.87 15.08 13.10
N GLU A 146 0.02 16.03 13.44
CA GLU A 146 -0.37 17.42 13.77
C GLU A 146 -1.03 18.16 12.59
N ASP A 147 -0.65 17.84 11.36
CA ASP A 147 -1.25 18.37 10.13
C ASP A 147 -2.54 17.64 9.72
N GLY A 148 -3.01 16.70 10.55
CA GLY A 148 -4.26 15.97 10.38
C GLY A 148 -4.19 14.75 9.48
N CYS A 149 -3.03 14.43 8.87
CA CYS A 149 -2.86 13.21 8.11
C CYS A 149 -2.99 11.97 9.01
N LEU A 150 -3.36 10.85 8.42
CA LEU A 150 -3.41 9.56 9.08
C LEU A 150 -2.29 8.67 8.56
N ILE A 151 -1.55 8.07 9.46
CA ILE A 151 -0.57 7.03 9.16
C ILE A 151 -1.13 5.72 9.71
N LEU A 152 -1.50 4.80 8.83
CA LEU A 152 -2.08 3.51 9.21
C LEU A 152 -1.08 2.39 8.92
N ARG A 153 -0.78 1.58 9.93
CA ARG A 153 -0.02 0.33 9.75
C ARG A 153 -0.97 -0.82 9.53
N TYR A 154 -0.70 -1.62 8.52
CA TYR A 154 -1.57 -2.71 8.13
C TYR A 154 -0.79 -3.92 7.62
N GLN A 155 -1.48 -5.08 7.59
CA GLN A 155 -1.00 -6.32 6.98
C GLN A 155 -1.75 -6.59 5.68
N LEU A 156 -1.02 -7.04 4.67
CA LEU A 156 -1.55 -7.51 3.40
C LEU A 156 -0.69 -8.67 2.88
N CYS A 157 -1.30 -9.83 2.60
CA CYS A 157 -0.61 -11.01 2.06
C CYS A 157 0.65 -11.41 2.83
N GLY A 158 0.65 -11.27 4.16
CA GLY A 158 1.77 -11.60 5.04
C GLY A 158 2.84 -10.52 5.17
N GLY A 159 2.82 -9.47 4.35
CA GLY A 159 3.66 -8.29 4.49
C GLY A 159 3.07 -7.26 5.46
N GLN A 160 3.93 -6.36 5.97
CA GLN A 160 3.53 -5.22 6.78
C GLN A 160 3.86 -3.92 6.05
N TYR A 161 2.88 -3.01 6.07
CA TYR A 161 2.92 -1.77 5.30
C TYR A 161 2.43 -0.59 6.12
N GLU A 162 2.75 0.59 5.64
CA GLU A 162 2.29 1.86 6.20
C GLU A 162 1.72 2.72 5.08
N VAL A 163 0.44 3.11 5.20
CA VAL A 163 -0.21 4.05 4.28
C VAL A 163 -0.43 5.39 4.96
N THR A 164 -0.10 6.47 4.23
CA THR A 164 -0.41 7.83 4.65
C THR A 164 -1.64 8.31 3.89
N LEU A 165 -2.64 8.77 4.64
CA LEU A 165 -3.90 9.31 4.14
C LEU A 165 -4.03 10.78 4.55
N LYS A 166 -4.35 11.65 3.59
CA LYS A 166 -4.62 13.07 3.82
C LYS A 166 -6.14 13.29 3.88
N PRO A 167 -6.70 13.87 4.96
CA PRO A 167 -8.13 14.10 5.04
C PRO A 167 -8.59 15.16 4.04
N THR A 168 -9.80 14.97 3.52
CA THR A 168 -10.58 15.95 2.79
C THR A 168 -11.85 16.28 3.58
N GLU A 169 -12.75 17.10 3.04
CA GLU A 169 -14.02 17.38 3.69
C GLU A 169 -14.91 16.13 3.85
N THR A 170 -14.77 15.16 2.96
CA THR A 170 -15.68 14.01 2.88
C THR A 170 -15.01 12.65 2.95
N ASP A 171 -13.70 12.54 2.65
CA ASP A 171 -12.97 11.28 2.53
C ASP A 171 -11.47 11.50 2.82
N PHE A 172 -10.62 10.61 2.33
CA PHE A 172 -9.17 10.69 2.41
C PHE A 172 -8.54 10.53 1.03
N LEU A 173 -7.44 11.25 0.80
CA LEU A 173 -6.55 11.04 -0.35
C LEU A 173 -5.36 10.19 0.06
N PHE A 174 -5.00 9.23 -0.76
CA PHE A 174 -3.80 8.44 -0.61
C PHE A 174 -2.58 9.30 -0.96
N VAL A 175 -1.58 9.30 -0.10
CA VAL A 175 -0.33 10.07 -0.27
C VAL A 175 0.85 9.17 -0.54
N SER A 176 1.05 8.16 0.32
CA SER A 176 2.12 7.16 0.21
C SER A 176 1.64 5.81 0.72
N ASN A 177 2.28 4.75 0.24
CA ASN A 177 2.10 3.38 0.71
C ASN A 177 3.45 2.67 0.66
N VAL A 178 4.03 2.36 1.81
CA VAL A 178 5.40 1.87 1.92
C VAL A 178 5.48 0.55 2.67
N ASP A 179 6.43 -0.29 2.29
CA ASP A 179 6.77 -1.50 3.00
C ASP A 179 7.56 -1.14 4.27
N THR A 180 7.10 -1.60 5.44
CA THR A 180 7.77 -1.31 6.71
C THR A 180 8.98 -2.22 6.95
N ALA A 181 9.02 -3.41 6.35
CA ALA A 181 10.20 -4.27 6.43
C ALA A 181 11.43 -3.63 5.75
N ALA A 182 11.21 -2.77 4.74
CA ALA A 182 12.28 -2.00 4.11
C ALA A 182 12.77 -0.85 5.01
N LYS A 183 11.94 -0.34 5.93
CA LYS A 183 12.36 0.69 6.91
C LYS A 183 13.24 0.09 7.99
N ASP A 184 12.88 -1.10 8.48
CA ASP A 184 13.65 -1.80 9.53
C ASP A 184 15.04 -2.23 9.03
N THR A 185 15.21 -2.43 7.71
CA THR A 185 16.52 -2.71 7.10
C THR A 185 17.30 -1.47 6.69
N ALA A 186 16.66 -0.30 6.55
CA ALA A 186 17.33 0.95 6.20
C ALA A 186 17.88 1.72 7.42
N GLU A 187 17.41 1.40 8.61
CA GLU A 187 17.97 1.85 9.90
C GLU A 187 18.75 0.72 10.59
N ALA A 188 19.63 0.03 9.84
CA ALA A 188 20.77 -0.59 10.52
C ALA A 188 21.55 0.56 11.19
N PRO A 189 21.78 0.50 12.50
CA PRO A 189 22.43 1.59 13.19
C PRO A 189 23.76 1.88 12.48
N ASP A 190 23.89 3.11 12.05
CA ASP A 190 25.10 3.64 11.42
C ASP A 190 26.32 3.27 12.29
N ALA A 191 27.50 3.22 11.71
CA ALA A 191 28.76 2.91 12.41
C ALA A 191 28.94 3.67 13.73
N ASP A 192 28.24 4.77 13.92
CA ASP A 192 28.16 5.55 15.17
C ASP A 192 27.54 4.77 16.35
N PHE A 193 26.59 3.85 16.13
CA PHE A 193 25.99 3.08 17.22
C PHE A 193 26.99 2.08 17.83
N LYS A 194 27.80 1.41 17.01
CA LYS A 194 28.89 0.55 17.49
C LYS A 194 29.95 1.36 18.27
N THR A 195 30.20 2.57 17.84
CA THR A 195 31.12 3.52 18.50
C THR A 195 30.51 4.01 19.80
N LEU A 196 29.19 4.27 19.84
CA LEU A 196 28.47 4.66 21.05
C LEU A 196 28.45 3.53 22.10
N LEU A 197 28.16 2.30 21.69
CA LEU A 197 28.20 1.12 22.59
C LEU A 197 29.61 0.87 23.14
N SER A 198 30.65 1.09 22.35
CA SER A 198 32.02 0.93 22.80
C SER A 198 32.50 2.09 23.70
N SER A 199 31.84 3.25 23.66
CA SER A 199 32.13 4.40 24.51
C SER A 199 31.34 4.42 25.83
N LEU A 200 30.30 3.60 25.96
CA LEU A 200 29.59 3.39 27.21
C LEU A 200 30.36 2.36 28.03
N GLU A 201 31.22 2.84 28.94
CA GLU A 201 31.75 1.99 30.04
C GLU A 201 30.58 1.59 30.94
N ILE A 202 29.78 0.61 30.53
CA ILE A 202 28.75 0.02 31.36
C ILE A 202 29.47 -0.95 32.29
N ALA A 203 29.61 -0.56 33.56
CA ALA A 203 30.00 -1.48 34.60
C ALA A 203 28.90 -2.53 34.76
N TYR A 204 29.12 -3.71 34.24
CA TYR A 204 28.23 -4.85 34.45
C TYR A 204 28.29 -5.30 35.89
N PRO A 205 27.14 -5.61 36.54
CA PRO A 205 27.16 -6.24 37.87
C PRO A 205 27.87 -7.60 37.76
N GLU A 206 28.79 -7.87 38.68
CA GLU A 206 29.46 -9.16 38.78
C GLU A 206 28.42 -10.29 38.87
N GLY A 207 28.39 -11.18 37.89
CA GLY A 207 27.53 -12.37 37.92
C GLY A 207 26.69 -12.62 36.64
N LEU A 208 26.70 -11.75 35.65
CA LEU A 208 26.09 -12.02 34.34
C LEU A 208 27.18 -12.48 33.36
N TYR A 209 27.26 -13.78 33.16
CA TYR A 209 28.08 -14.38 32.10
C TYR A 209 27.30 -14.36 30.82
N PHE A 210 27.68 -13.52 29.87
CA PHE A 210 27.32 -13.71 28.46
C PHE A 210 28.41 -14.54 27.80
N GLU A 211 28.08 -15.73 27.35
CA GLU A 211 28.93 -16.45 26.42
C GLU A 211 28.98 -15.59 25.15
N ASP A 212 30.18 -15.20 24.79
CA ASP A 212 30.63 -14.46 23.62
C ASP A 212 29.57 -13.73 22.79
N ALA A 213 29.45 -12.40 23.01
CA ALA A 213 28.51 -11.51 22.25
C ALA A 213 28.75 -11.49 20.73
N SER A 214 29.79 -12.16 20.22
CA SER A 214 30.06 -12.31 18.81
C SER A 214 29.11 -13.27 18.09
N GLU A 215 28.32 -14.07 18.81
CA GLU A 215 27.32 -15.01 18.24
C GLU A 215 25.90 -14.47 18.28
N LEU A 216 25.64 -13.32 18.88
CA LEU A 216 24.31 -12.71 18.88
C LEU A 216 24.07 -11.95 17.55
N THR A 217 22.93 -12.22 16.94
CA THR A 217 22.47 -11.42 15.79
C THR A 217 22.09 -10.00 16.24
N GLU A 218 22.19 -9.00 15.33
CA GLU A 218 21.81 -7.61 15.63
C GLU A 218 20.38 -7.48 16.15
N ALA A 219 19.46 -8.37 15.73
CA ALA A 219 18.08 -8.42 16.21
C ALA A 219 17.97 -8.87 17.68
N GLU A 220 18.81 -9.80 18.11
CA GLU A 220 18.82 -10.29 19.50
C GLU A 220 19.42 -9.26 20.46
N LEU A 221 20.44 -8.51 20.02
CA LEU A 221 21.01 -7.37 20.75
C LEU A 221 19.98 -6.25 20.93
N TYR A 222 19.20 -5.92 19.88
CA TYR A 222 18.18 -4.86 19.94
C TYR A 222 17.01 -5.24 20.85
N THR A 223 16.57 -6.50 20.81
CA THR A 223 15.47 -7.02 21.65
C THR A 223 15.90 -7.04 23.13
N SER A 224 17.14 -7.35 23.42
CA SER A 224 17.68 -7.33 24.79
C SER A 224 17.75 -5.92 25.36
N PHE A 225 18.01 -4.91 24.51
CA PHE A 225 18.09 -3.50 24.95
C PHE A 225 16.72 -2.92 25.30
N GLN A 226 15.65 -3.31 24.59
CA GLN A 226 14.28 -2.86 24.87
C GLN A 226 13.70 -3.41 26.18
N LEU A 227 14.24 -4.49 26.69
CA LEU A 227 13.80 -5.07 27.99
C LEU A 227 14.35 -4.34 29.22
N PHE A 228 15.29 -3.42 29.05
CA PHE A 228 15.98 -2.71 30.13
C PHE A 228 15.87 -1.17 30.07
N ALA A 229 15.13 -0.62 29.08
CA ALA A 229 14.82 0.80 28.94
C ALA A 229 13.38 1.08 29.33
#